data_4b6f6b2da35b34f8f9278f40fb1a4919
#
_entry.id   4b6f6b2da35b34f8f9278f40fb1a4919
#
_cell.length_a   1.000
_cell.length_b   1.000
_cell.length_c   1.000
_cell.angle_alpha   90.00
_cell.angle_beta   90.00
_cell.angle_gamma   90.00
#
_symmetry.space_group_name_H-M   'P 1'
#
loop_
_entity.id
_entity.type
_entity.pdbx_description
1 polymer ?
#
loop_
_entity_poly.entity_id
_entity_poly.type
_entity_poly.pdbx_seq_one_letter_code
_entity_poly.pdbx_strand_id
1 'polypeptide(L)'
;MMKKLVYFTLFLLCFQSFAQTKGIFSKDPIINLENWDKQRVYWGYFLGFNSYDFKIDYINPPSKNIAVRTVTGFNVGLVGDLRLQEYINLRFEPGMYYTERDLTFSGFTKQTDAERPVKSTYLHFPLLLKFSSKRVGNVRPFILGGVSSTLNLSSNSKTQEDNYQQRFRVKSWTNNYEVGFGIDLYLEYFKFSPSIRGVFGMNDELIRDNNPNSPWTGNIDALKTRAVFINFTFH
;
A
#
# COMPACT_ATOMS: atom_id res chain seq x y z
N MET A 1 4.17 37.99 4.56
CA MET A 1 5.21 36.96 4.43
C MET A 1 6.05 36.76 5.70
N MET A 2 6.54 37.79 6.34
CA MET A 2 7.38 37.72 7.57
C MET A 2 6.74 36.91 8.73
N LYS A 3 5.44 37.11 9.04
CA LYS A 3 4.78 36.39 10.14
C LYS A 3 4.80 34.86 9.97
N LYS A 4 4.60 34.35 8.73
CA LYS A 4 4.65 32.91 8.43
C LYS A 4 6.07 32.34 8.59
N LEU A 5 7.09 33.13 8.26
CA LEU A 5 8.48 32.75 8.42
C LEU A 5 8.85 32.64 9.89
N VAL A 6 8.37 33.58 10.73
CA VAL A 6 8.60 33.56 12.18
C VAL A 6 7.96 32.33 12.83
N TYR A 7 6.73 31.97 12.45
CA TYR A 7 6.09 30.77 12.99
C TYR A 7 6.81 29.48 12.55
N PHE A 8 7.32 29.44 11.33
CA PHE A 8 8.09 28.30 10.83
C PHE A 8 9.45 28.17 11.56
N THR A 9 10.11 29.29 11.85
CA THR A 9 11.36 29.31 12.62
C THR A 9 11.13 28.91 14.08
N LEU A 10 10.04 29.39 14.70
CA LEU A 10 9.65 28.99 16.06
C LEU A 10 9.32 27.49 16.13
N PHE A 11 8.63 26.95 15.12
CA PHE A 11 8.34 25.51 14.99
C PHE A 11 9.63 24.68 14.89
N LEU A 12 10.59 25.13 14.09
CA LEU A 12 11.91 24.48 13.98
C LEU A 12 12.72 24.52 15.29
N LEU A 13 12.62 25.62 16.06
CA LEU A 13 13.29 25.75 17.36
C LEU A 13 12.71 24.81 18.42
N CYS A 14 11.41 24.50 18.37
CA CYS A 14 10.78 23.53 19.26
C CYS A 14 11.34 22.10 19.08
N PHE A 15 11.79 21.73 17.88
CA PHE A 15 12.41 20.42 17.65
C PHE A 15 13.81 20.30 18.25
N GLN A 16 14.50 21.38 18.47
CA GLN A 16 15.85 21.36 19.09
C GLN A 16 15.83 20.98 20.57
N SER A 17 14.72 21.23 21.27
CA SER A 17 14.59 20.97 22.70
C SER A 17 14.52 19.48 23.06
N PHE A 18 14.18 18.60 22.10
CA PHE A 18 14.11 17.15 22.30
C PHE A 18 15.43 16.42 22.01
N ALA A 19 16.43 17.12 21.48
CA ALA A 19 17.72 16.50 21.13
C ALA A 19 18.61 16.17 22.34
N GLN A 20 18.24 16.61 23.54
CA GLN A 20 19.03 16.41 24.77
C GLN A 20 18.55 15.28 25.68
N THR A 21 17.38 14.71 25.43
CA THR A 21 16.95 13.48 26.07
C THR A 21 17.45 12.28 25.26
N LYS A 22 17.87 11.20 25.91
CA LYS A 22 18.31 9.92 25.32
C LYS A 22 17.30 9.50 24.24
N GLY A 23 17.52 9.91 23.01
CA GLY A 23 16.61 9.70 21.89
C GLY A 23 16.73 8.27 21.36
N ILE A 24 15.73 7.84 20.61
CA ILE A 24 15.68 6.55 19.88
C ILE A 24 16.95 6.29 19.05
N PHE A 25 17.66 7.36 18.65
CA PHE A 25 18.92 7.32 17.90
C PHE A 25 20.18 7.50 18.75
N SER A 26 20.06 7.61 20.09
CA SER A 26 21.24 7.69 20.94
C SER A 26 21.93 6.33 20.99
N LYS A 27 23.27 6.34 21.16
CA LYS A 27 24.04 5.13 21.48
C LYS A 27 23.67 4.69 22.90
N ASP A 28 22.53 4.02 23.04
CA ASP A 28 22.13 3.47 24.32
C ASP A 28 23.07 2.31 24.67
N PRO A 29 23.64 2.28 25.89
CA PRO A 29 24.48 1.16 26.30
C PRO A 29 23.66 -0.15 26.40
N ILE A 30 22.31 -0.10 26.48
CA ILE A 30 21.42 -1.26 26.50
C ILE A 30 20.95 -1.54 25.08
N ILE A 31 21.36 -2.68 24.53
CA ILE A 31 20.89 -3.17 23.23
C ILE A 31 19.73 -4.14 23.48
N ASN A 32 18.51 -3.72 23.16
CA ASN A 32 17.33 -4.56 23.28
C ASN A 32 17.37 -5.70 22.27
N LEU A 33 16.87 -6.88 22.62
CA LEU A 33 16.73 -8.03 21.71
C LEU A 33 18.05 -8.32 20.94
N GLU A 34 19.20 -8.37 21.64
CA GLU A 34 20.53 -8.46 21.03
C GLU A 34 20.70 -9.66 20.10
N ASN A 35 20.11 -10.81 20.45
CA ASN A 35 20.21 -12.04 19.66
C ASN A 35 19.07 -12.21 18.64
N TRP A 36 18.16 -11.27 18.56
CA TRP A 36 16.99 -11.36 17.69
C TRP A 36 17.39 -11.58 16.23
N ASP A 37 18.30 -10.75 15.72
CA ASP A 37 18.71 -10.80 14.32
C ASP A 37 19.53 -12.04 13.94
N LYS A 38 19.90 -12.90 14.92
CA LYS A 38 20.59 -14.18 14.68
C LYS A 38 19.64 -15.32 14.35
N GLN A 39 18.36 -15.20 14.68
CA GLN A 39 17.35 -16.21 14.37
C GLN A 39 17.20 -16.37 12.85
N ARG A 40 16.87 -17.58 12.41
CA ARG A 40 16.69 -17.88 10.98
C ARG A 40 15.31 -17.50 10.46
N VAL A 41 14.28 -17.64 11.28
CA VAL A 41 12.88 -17.39 10.94
C VAL A 41 12.23 -16.53 12.02
N TYR A 42 11.51 -15.51 11.60
CA TYR A 42 10.72 -14.64 12.47
C TYR A 42 9.26 -14.70 12.03
N TRP A 43 8.38 -14.69 12.99
CA TRP A 43 6.94 -14.58 12.77
C TRP A 43 6.42 -13.32 13.42
N GLY A 44 5.36 -12.80 12.86
CA GLY A 44 4.70 -11.63 13.38
C GLY A 44 3.36 -11.39 12.72
N TYR A 45 2.76 -10.27 13.05
CA TYR A 45 1.53 -9.79 12.43
C TYR A 45 1.66 -8.32 12.10
N PHE A 46 0.86 -7.85 11.18
CA PHE A 46 0.79 -6.44 10.86
C PHE A 46 -0.65 -5.93 10.84
N LEU A 47 -0.77 -4.67 11.19
CA LEU A 47 -1.95 -3.85 11.01
C LEU A 47 -1.55 -2.65 10.17
N GLY A 48 -2.47 -2.11 9.38
CA GLY A 48 -2.11 -0.95 8.58
C GLY A 48 -3.29 -0.26 7.93
N PHE A 49 -2.95 0.80 7.22
CA PHE A 49 -3.86 1.56 6.38
C PHE A 49 -3.45 1.43 4.93
N ASN A 50 -4.42 1.46 4.05
CA ASN A 50 -4.17 1.43 2.62
C ASN A 50 -4.97 2.53 1.91
N SER A 51 -4.44 2.98 0.79
CA SER A 51 -5.11 3.86 -0.14
C SER A 51 -4.90 3.31 -1.54
N TYR A 52 -5.98 2.87 -2.16
CA TYR A 52 -5.96 2.32 -3.50
C TYR A 52 -6.46 3.33 -4.51
N ASP A 53 -5.79 3.39 -5.65
CA ASP A 53 -6.10 4.21 -6.81
C ASP A 53 -6.06 3.36 -8.07
N PHE A 54 -6.57 3.87 -9.18
CA PHE A 54 -6.42 3.29 -10.50
C PHE A 54 -5.56 4.17 -11.40
N LYS A 55 -4.62 3.56 -12.09
CA LYS A 55 -4.00 4.13 -13.28
C LYS A 55 -4.84 3.70 -14.47
N ILE A 56 -5.39 4.70 -15.20
CA ILE A 56 -6.24 4.48 -16.36
C ILE A 56 -5.46 4.95 -17.60
N ASP A 57 -5.19 4.02 -18.48
CA ASP A 57 -4.63 4.31 -19.79
C ASP A 57 -5.78 4.34 -20.81
N TYR A 58 -5.85 5.39 -21.66
CA TYR A 58 -6.96 5.62 -22.59
C TYR A 58 -6.52 5.32 -24.03
N ILE A 59 -7.46 4.77 -24.83
CA ILE A 59 -7.26 4.55 -26.27
C ILE A 59 -7.16 5.90 -26.99
N ASN A 60 -8.11 6.82 -26.71
CA ASN A 60 -8.12 8.17 -27.22
C ASN A 60 -8.13 9.17 -26.08
N PRO A 61 -7.42 10.31 -26.18
CA PRO A 61 -7.44 11.33 -25.13
C PRO A 61 -8.87 11.80 -24.86
N PRO A 62 -9.41 11.60 -23.65
CA PRO A 62 -10.77 12.03 -23.31
C PRO A 62 -10.80 13.53 -23.05
N SER A 63 -11.94 14.17 -23.26
CA SER A 63 -12.16 15.59 -22.92
C SER A 63 -12.07 15.82 -21.40
N LYS A 64 -12.46 14.82 -20.61
CA LYS A 64 -12.29 14.77 -19.15
C LYS A 64 -11.91 13.37 -18.73
N ASN A 65 -10.90 13.26 -17.88
CA ASN A 65 -10.48 12.00 -17.27
C ASN A 65 -11.58 11.48 -16.31
N ILE A 66 -11.63 10.16 -16.17
CA ILE A 66 -12.41 9.51 -15.13
C ILE A 66 -11.79 9.91 -13.78
N ALA A 67 -12.59 10.52 -12.91
CA ALA A 67 -12.14 10.87 -11.57
C ALA A 67 -12.19 9.64 -10.67
N VAL A 68 -11.09 9.34 -10.00
CA VAL A 68 -11.00 8.24 -9.01
C VAL A 68 -10.92 8.87 -7.63
N ARG A 69 -11.94 8.68 -6.81
CA ARG A 69 -11.93 9.05 -5.41
C ARG A 69 -11.46 7.86 -4.58
N THR A 70 -10.36 8.05 -3.89
CA THR A 70 -9.78 7.03 -3.00
C THR A 70 -10.34 7.17 -1.58
N VAL A 71 -10.63 6.06 -0.94
CA VAL A 71 -11.00 6.01 0.48
C VAL A 71 -9.90 5.26 1.22
N THR A 72 -9.55 5.77 2.40
CA THR A 72 -8.57 5.08 3.25
C THR A 72 -9.18 3.79 3.78
N GLY A 73 -8.58 2.67 3.42
CA GLY A 73 -8.92 1.35 3.89
C GLY A 73 -8.00 0.89 5.01
N PHE A 74 -8.24 -0.32 5.51
CA PHE A 74 -7.39 -0.95 6.49
C PHE A 74 -6.94 -2.33 6.03
N ASN A 75 -5.84 -2.80 6.60
CA ASN A 75 -5.28 -4.11 6.30
C ASN A 75 -4.73 -4.78 7.55
N VAL A 76 -4.81 -6.09 7.55
CA VAL A 76 -4.34 -6.96 8.61
C VAL A 76 -3.78 -8.25 8.01
N GLY A 77 -2.73 -8.77 8.60
CA GLY A 77 -2.15 -10.02 8.13
C GLY A 77 -1.03 -10.53 9.00
N LEU A 78 -0.42 -11.59 8.51
CA LEU A 78 0.71 -12.26 9.15
C LEU A 78 1.99 -11.90 8.42
N VAL A 79 3.12 -12.00 9.12
CA VAL A 79 4.45 -11.80 8.57
C VAL A 79 5.31 -12.99 8.90
N GLY A 80 5.97 -13.53 7.88
CA GLY A 80 7.04 -14.49 8.01
C GLY A 80 8.31 -13.92 7.36
N ASP A 81 9.37 -13.77 8.12
CA ASP A 81 10.69 -13.34 7.66
C ASP A 81 11.65 -14.52 7.71
N LEU A 82 12.23 -14.90 6.58
CA LEU A 82 13.32 -15.88 6.49
C LEU A 82 14.63 -15.13 6.27
N ARG A 83 15.55 -15.22 7.20
CA ARG A 83 16.89 -14.66 7.08
C ARG A 83 17.69 -15.46 6.06
N LEU A 84 18.05 -14.84 4.95
CA LEU A 84 18.93 -15.41 3.91
C LEU A 84 20.40 -15.10 4.23
N GLN A 85 20.68 -13.84 4.59
CA GLN A 85 21.99 -13.32 4.97
C GLN A 85 21.84 -12.28 6.09
N GLU A 86 22.96 -11.76 6.56
CA GLU A 86 22.97 -10.78 7.66
C GLU A 86 22.10 -9.52 7.40
N TYR A 87 22.07 -9.08 6.14
CA TYR A 87 21.34 -7.87 5.71
C TYR A 87 20.18 -8.15 4.78
N ILE A 88 19.91 -9.41 4.43
CA ILE A 88 18.90 -9.80 3.44
C ILE A 88 17.97 -10.83 4.02
N ASN A 89 16.68 -10.51 4.04
CA ASN A 89 15.61 -11.40 4.43
C ASN A 89 14.62 -11.59 3.28
N LEU A 90 14.10 -12.80 3.15
CA LEU A 90 12.92 -13.09 2.32
C LEU A 90 11.69 -12.96 3.21
N ARG A 91 10.78 -12.08 2.83
CA ARG A 91 9.58 -11.75 3.61
C ARG A 91 8.32 -12.16 2.86
N PHE A 92 7.42 -12.84 3.54
CA PHE A 92 6.09 -13.19 3.07
C PHE A 92 5.04 -12.62 4.03
N GLU A 93 4.13 -11.76 3.50
CA GLU A 93 3.15 -11.03 4.32
C GLU A 93 1.71 -11.26 3.84
N PRO A 94 1.16 -12.48 3.95
CA PRO A 94 -0.22 -12.72 3.56
C PRO A 94 -1.18 -11.92 4.43
N GLY A 95 -2.15 -11.25 3.79
CA GLY A 95 -3.08 -10.40 4.53
C GLY A 95 -4.37 -10.10 3.79
N MET A 96 -5.33 -9.57 4.54
CA MET A 96 -6.62 -9.06 4.03
C MET A 96 -6.58 -7.54 3.99
N TYR A 97 -7.06 -6.99 2.88
CA TYR A 97 -7.08 -5.55 2.61
C TYR A 97 -8.50 -5.14 2.23
N TYR A 98 -9.08 -4.26 3.01
CA TYR A 98 -10.39 -3.66 2.75
C TYR A 98 -10.19 -2.29 2.16
N THR A 99 -10.84 -2.02 1.02
CA THR A 99 -10.68 -0.75 0.30
C THR A 99 -11.95 -0.39 -0.46
N GLU A 100 -12.13 0.90 -0.69
CA GLU A 100 -13.21 1.44 -1.50
C GLU A 100 -12.65 2.52 -2.44
N ARG A 101 -13.13 2.53 -3.67
CA ARG A 101 -12.79 3.52 -4.70
C ARG A 101 -14.06 3.88 -5.43
N ASP A 102 -14.30 5.18 -5.64
CA ASP A 102 -15.43 5.66 -6.40
C ASP A 102 -14.93 6.21 -7.73
N LEU A 103 -15.40 5.60 -8.82
CA LEU A 103 -15.14 6.08 -10.17
C LEU A 103 -16.26 7.02 -10.59
N THR A 104 -15.90 8.24 -11.00
CA THR A 104 -16.86 9.21 -11.53
C THR A 104 -16.59 9.46 -13.00
N PHE A 105 -17.55 9.11 -13.82
CA PHE A 105 -17.53 9.27 -15.28
C PHE A 105 -18.19 10.59 -15.67
N SER A 106 -17.56 11.33 -16.58
CA SER A 106 -18.12 12.59 -17.11
C SER A 106 -19.11 12.32 -18.24
N GLY A 107 -20.06 13.24 -18.46
CA GLY A 107 -20.98 13.19 -19.58
C GLY A 107 -22.36 12.56 -19.27
N PHE A 108 -22.58 12.14 -18.03
CA PHE A 108 -23.88 11.61 -17.60
C PHE A 108 -24.69 12.66 -16.87
N THR A 109 -26.02 12.68 -17.09
CA THR A 109 -26.96 13.57 -16.40
C THR A 109 -27.41 12.99 -15.06
N LYS A 110 -27.50 11.66 -14.97
CA LYS A 110 -27.90 10.97 -13.75
C LYS A 110 -26.67 10.55 -12.96
N GLN A 111 -26.66 10.82 -11.66
CA GLN A 111 -25.60 10.45 -10.74
C GLN A 111 -25.36 8.92 -10.71
N THR A 112 -26.45 8.14 -10.74
CA THR A 112 -26.37 6.66 -10.76
C THR A 112 -25.64 6.11 -11.99
N ASP A 113 -25.65 6.84 -13.10
CA ASP A 113 -24.93 6.45 -14.32
C ASP A 113 -23.49 6.96 -14.32
N ALA A 114 -23.23 8.08 -13.64
CA ALA A 114 -21.92 8.70 -13.52
C ALA A 114 -21.01 8.01 -12.50
N GLU A 115 -21.56 7.48 -11.42
CA GLU A 115 -20.78 6.92 -10.30
C GLU A 115 -20.75 5.39 -10.32
N ARG A 116 -19.56 4.83 -10.09
CA ARG A 116 -19.35 3.37 -9.95
C ARG A 116 -18.48 3.12 -8.72
N PRO A 117 -19.10 2.78 -7.57
CA PRO A 117 -18.37 2.41 -6.37
C PRO A 117 -17.74 1.02 -6.57
N VAL A 118 -16.45 0.92 -6.32
CA VAL A 118 -15.67 -0.31 -6.37
C VAL A 118 -15.20 -0.64 -4.96
N LYS A 119 -16.04 -1.35 -4.22
CA LYS A 119 -15.68 -1.91 -2.91
C LYS A 119 -14.95 -3.22 -3.13
N SER A 120 -13.81 -3.38 -2.52
CA SER A 120 -12.97 -4.57 -2.73
C SER A 120 -12.42 -5.10 -1.41
N THR A 121 -12.49 -6.41 -1.27
CA THR A 121 -11.78 -7.15 -0.23
C THR A 121 -10.72 -7.98 -0.94
N TYR A 122 -9.46 -7.67 -0.69
CA TYR A 122 -8.34 -8.35 -1.29
C TYR A 122 -7.69 -9.32 -0.32
N LEU A 123 -7.37 -10.53 -0.81
CA LEU A 123 -6.35 -11.37 -0.23
C LEU A 123 -5.05 -11.09 -0.98
N HIS A 124 -4.05 -10.64 -0.27
CA HIS A 124 -2.79 -10.17 -0.81
C HIS A 124 -1.65 -11.07 -0.35
N PHE A 125 -0.83 -11.54 -1.29
CA PHE A 125 0.24 -12.51 -1.08
C PHE A 125 1.57 -11.95 -1.62
N PRO A 126 2.23 -11.05 -0.91
CA PRO A 126 3.51 -10.49 -1.33
C PRO A 126 4.68 -11.40 -0.96
N LEU A 127 5.63 -11.52 -1.87
CA LEU A 127 6.94 -12.11 -1.64
C LEU A 127 7.98 -11.02 -1.87
N LEU A 128 8.63 -10.59 -0.78
CA LEU A 128 9.48 -9.41 -0.76
C LEU A 128 10.91 -9.78 -0.32
N LEU A 129 11.88 -9.11 -0.90
CA LEU A 129 13.23 -9.05 -0.37
C LEU A 129 13.34 -7.81 0.52
N LYS A 130 13.75 -8.02 1.76
CA LYS A 130 14.03 -6.96 2.74
C LYS A 130 15.53 -6.80 2.85
N PHE A 131 16.01 -5.62 2.49
CA PHE A 131 17.41 -5.23 2.64
C PHE A 131 17.52 -4.28 3.82
N SER A 132 18.20 -4.72 4.87
CA SER A 132 18.35 -3.95 6.11
C SER A 132 19.76 -3.40 6.22
N SER A 133 19.91 -2.21 6.80
CA SER A 133 21.21 -1.66 7.12
C SER A 133 21.86 -2.38 8.32
N LYS A 134 23.07 -1.97 8.67
CA LYS A 134 23.63 -2.30 9.99
C LYS A 134 22.77 -1.66 11.09
N ARG A 135 22.49 -2.42 12.13
CA ARG A 135 21.79 -1.93 13.32
C ARG A 135 22.65 -0.92 14.07
N VAL A 136 22.07 0.21 14.44
CA VAL A 136 22.71 1.24 15.27
C VAL A 136 21.84 1.45 16.52
N GLY A 137 22.35 1.03 17.67
CA GLY A 137 21.56 0.99 18.91
C GLY A 137 20.34 0.09 18.74
N ASN A 138 19.14 0.66 18.92
CA ASN A 138 17.87 -0.04 18.80
C ASN A 138 17.10 0.26 17.52
N VAL A 139 17.80 0.73 16.48
CA VAL A 139 17.20 1.15 15.20
C VAL A 139 17.91 0.47 14.03
N ARG A 140 17.14 0.01 13.05
CA ARG A 140 17.64 -0.63 11.83
C ARG A 140 16.75 -0.24 10.63
N PRO A 141 17.12 0.75 9.80
CA PRO A 141 16.42 1.07 8.57
C PRO A 141 16.48 -0.08 7.55
N PHE A 142 15.43 -0.21 6.74
CA PHE A 142 15.38 -1.19 5.67
C PHE A 142 14.62 -0.67 4.45
N ILE A 143 14.86 -1.31 3.31
CA ILE A 143 14.09 -1.18 2.08
C ILE A 143 13.47 -2.53 1.73
N LEU A 144 12.33 -2.50 1.05
CA LEU A 144 11.59 -3.66 0.59
C LEU A 144 11.41 -3.58 -0.93
N GLY A 145 11.50 -4.72 -1.59
CA GLY A 145 11.17 -4.81 -3.00
C GLY A 145 10.76 -6.23 -3.35
N GLY A 146 9.78 -6.39 -4.21
CA GLY A 146 9.35 -7.72 -4.64
C GLY A 146 8.08 -7.71 -5.48
N VAL A 147 7.43 -8.85 -5.50
CA VAL A 147 6.21 -9.09 -6.29
C VAL A 147 5.10 -9.59 -5.39
N SER A 148 3.86 -9.34 -5.81
CA SER A 148 2.69 -9.87 -5.11
C SER A 148 1.63 -10.37 -6.07
N SER A 149 0.86 -11.33 -5.60
CA SER A 149 -0.37 -11.77 -6.25
C SER A 149 -1.54 -11.41 -5.35
N THR A 150 -2.59 -10.85 -5.93
CA THR A 150 -3.75 -10.36 -5.20
C THR A 150 -5.01 -10.99 -5.74
N LEU A 151 -5.83 -11.55 -4.84
CA LEU A 151 -7.15 -12.09 -5.14
C LEU A 151 -8.24 -11.14 -4.63
N ASN A 152 -9.04 -10.60 -5.53
CA ASN A 152 -10.21 -9.80 -5.20
C ASN A 152 -11.42 -10.69 -4.93
N LEU A 153 -11.83 -10.80 -3.67
CA LEU A 153 -12.99 -11.59 -3.25
C LEU A 153 -14.32 -10.94 -3.63
N SER A 154 -14.33 -9.63 -3.78
CA SER A 154 -15.53 -8.83 -4.12
C SER A 154 -15.59 -8.47 -5.59
N SER A 155 -14.79 -9.13 -6.45
CA SER A 155 -14.81 -8.86 -7.88
C SER A 155 -16.13 -9.31 -8.51
N ASN A 156 -16.67 -8.51 -9.39
CA ASN A 156 -17.85 -8.86 -10.18
C ASN A 156 -17.47 -9.63 -11.47
N SER A 157 -16.33 -10.32 -11.48
CA SER A 157 -15.74 -10.92 -12.70
C SER A 157 -16.62 -12.00 -13.34
N LYS A 158 -17.43 -12.71 -12.55
CA LYS A 158 -18.33 -13.78 -13.00
C LYS A 158 -19.73 -13.29 -13.32
N THR A 159 -20.04 -12.03 -13.08
CA THR A 159 -21.36 -11.46 -13.28
C THR A 159 -21.56 -11.14 -14.77
N GLN A 160 -22.70 -11.52 -15.34
CA GLN A 160 -23.10 -11.15 -16.71
C GLN A 160 -23.52 -9.69 -16.81
N GLU A 161 -24.00 -9.11 -15.70
CA GLU A 161 -24.36 -7.71 -15.58
C GLU A 161 -23.12 -6.82 -15.73
N ASP A 162 -23.26 -5.74 -16.46
CA ASP A 162 -22.18 -4.78 -16.73
C ASP A 162 -22.54 -3.36 -16.26
N ASN A 163 -21.81 -2.35 -16.73
CA ASN A 163 -22.02 -0.95 -16.34
C ASN A 163 -23.41 -0.41 -16.73
N TYR A 164 -24.09 -0.96 -17.74
CA TYR A 164 -25.48 -0.61 -18.07
C TYR A 164 -26.45 -1.03 -16.96
N GLN A 165 -26.04 -2.02 -16.16
CA GLN A 165 -26.77 -2.50 -14.99
C GLN A 165 -26.09 -2.10 -13.67
N GLN A 166 -25.27 -1.05 -13.71
CA GLN A 166 -24.54 -0.48 -12.55
C GLN A 166 -23.50 -1.43 -11.93
N ARG A 167 -22.91 -2.32 -12.72
CA ARG A 167 -21.88 -3.26 -12.25
C ARG A 167 -20.54 -3.00 -12.92
N PHE A 168 -19.58 -2.45 -12.14
CA PHE A 168 -18.19 -2.35 -12.58
C PHE A 168 -17.47 -3.67 -12.35
N ARG A 169 -16.88 -4.23 -13.42
CA ARG A 169 -16.25 -5.54 -13.40
C ARG A 169 -14.75 -5.43 -13.48
N VAL A 170 -14.08 -6.11 -12.55
CA VAL A 170 -12.62 -6.23 -12.52
C VAL A 170 -12.22 -7.69 -12.39
N LYS A 171 -11.01 -8.03 -12.88
CA LYS A 171 -10.46 -9.38 -12.76
C LYS A 171 -10.25 -9.74 -11.29
N SER A 172 -10.46 -11.01 -10.96
CA SER A 172 -10.27 -11.50 -9.60
C SER A 172 -8.81 -11.62 -9.22
N TRP A 173 -7.92 -12.00 -10.14
CA TRP A 173 -6.49 -12.15 -9.89
C TRP A 173 -5.69 -11.06 -10.57
N THR A 174 -4.79 -10.44 -9.82
CA THR A 174 -3.86 -9.42 -10.31
C THR A 174 -2.48 -9.65 -9.75
N ASN A 175 -1.46 -9.34 -10.55
CA ASN A 175 -0.06 -9.39 -10.13
C ASN A 175 0.49 -7.98 -10.07
N ASN A 176 1.30 -7.72 -9.03
CA ASN A 176 1.87 -6.41 -8.78
C ASN A 176 3.36 -6.51 -8.48
N TYR A 177 4.09 -5.42 -8.66
CA TYR A 177 5.38 -5.22 -8.03
C TYR A 177 5.26 -4.20 -6.91
N GLU A 178 6.14 -4.33 -5.93
CA GLU A 178 6.10 -3.53 -4.71
C GLU A 178 7.48 -3.00 -4.38
N VAL A 179 7.50 -1.78 -3.89
CA VAL A 179 8.70 -1.14 -3.38
C VAL A 179 8.34 -0.32 -2.14
N GLY A 180 9.19 -0.38 -1.14
CA GLY A 180 8.93 0.34 0.10
C GLY A 180 10.16 0.50 0.96
N PHE A 181 9.97 1.20 2.05
CA PHE A 181 10.99 1.38 3.08
C PHE A 181 10.34 1.42 4.45
N GLY A 182 11.16 1.17 5.46
CA GLY A 182 10.72 1.19 6.84
C GLY A 182 11.89 1.20 7.81
N ILE A 183 11.56 1.10 9.08
CA ILE A 183 12.53 1.11 10.17
C ILE A 183 12.16 0.02 11.16
N ASP A 184 13.09 -0.86 11.50
CA ASP A 184 12.94 -1.78 12.63
C ASP A 184 13.35 -1.05 13.91
N LEU A 185 12.44 -0.98 14.87
CA LEU A 185 12.65 -0.44 16.21
C LEU A 185 12.64 -1.62 17.20
N TYR A 186 13.77 -1.84 17.87
CA TYR A 186 13.93 -2.90 18.86
C TYR A 186 13.52 -2.37 20.22
N LEU A 187 12.29 -2.66 20.63
CA LEU A 187 11.78 -2.33 21.95
C LEU A 187 12.21 -3.42 22.96
N GLU A 188 11.90 -3.23 24.20
CA GLU A 188 12.34 -4.15 25.27
C GLU A 188 11.83 -5.58 25.07
N TYR A 189 10.56 -5.74 24.64
CA TYR A 189 9.88 -7.04 24.55
C TYR A 189 9.54 -7.50 23.13
N PHE A 190 9.52 -6.58 22.16
CA PHE A 190 9.15 -6.88 20.78
C PHE A 190 9.84 -5.94 19.79
N LYS A 191 9.90 -6.38 18.55
CA LYS A 191 10.35 -5.54 17.44
C LYS A 191 9.16 -4.91 16.75
N PHE A 192 9.16 -3.58 16.64
CA PHE A 192 8.15 -2.80 15.95
C PHE A 192 8.72 -2.25 14.63
N SER A 193 8.03 -2.49 13.52
CA SER A 193 8.54 -2.16 12.19
C SER A 193 7.51 -1.39 11.37
N PRO A 194 7.42 -0.05 11.55
CA PRO A 194 6.64 0.79 10.66
C PRO A 194 7.26 0.84 9.26
N SER A 195 6.41 0.78 8.24
CA SER A 195 6.82 0.83 6.84
C SER A 195 5.81 1.51 5.94
N ILE A 196 6.30 2.11 4.86
CA ILE A 196 5.49 2.65 3.77
C ILE A 196 5.86 1.88 2.51
N ARG A 197 4.85 1.47 1.75
CA ARG A 197 5.02 0.64 0.55
C ARG A 197 4.12 1.11 -0.58
N GLY A 198 4.68 1.28 -1.77
CA GLY A 198 3.97 1.49 -3.02
C GLY A 198 3.75 0.17 -3.73
N VAL A 199 2.54 -0.04 -4.24
CA VAL A 199 2.11 -1.23 -4.98
C VAL A 199 1.63 -0.81 -6.36
N PHE A 200 2.09 -1.51 -7.40
CA PHE A 200 1.84 -1.16 -8.78
C PHE A 200 1.42 -2.39 -9.57
N GLY A 201 0.20 -2.35 -10.12
CA GLY A 201 -0.36 -3.41 -10.95
C GLY A 201 0.40 -3.60 -12.26
N MET A 202 0.72 -4.84 -12.56
CA MET A 202 1.40 -5.23 -13.80
C MET A 202 0.39 -5.52 -14.91
N ASN A 203 -0.76 -6.08 -14.57
CA ASN A 203 -1.76 -6.57 -15.50
C ASN A 203 -2.92 -5.58 -15.67
N ASP A 204 -3.57 -5.61 -16.83
CA ASP A 204 -4.87 -4.97 -17.02
C ASP A 204 -5.94 -5.71 -16.22
N GLU A 205 -6.60 -4.98 -15.31
CA GLU A 205 -7.63 -5.50 -14.40
C GLU A 205 -9.05 -5.33 -14.96
N LEU A 206 -9.21 -4.56 -16.04
CA LEU A 206 -10.52 -4.27 -16.59
C LEU A 206 -11.16 -5.50 -17.24
N ILE A 207 -12.43 -5.71 -16.92
CA ILE A 207 -13.34 -6.56 -17.71
C ILE A 207 -14.27 -5.59 -18.44
N ARG A 208 -14.13 -5.55 -19.76
CA ARG A 208 -14.89 -4.63 -20.63
C ARG A 208 -16.34 -5.01 -20.67
N ASP A 209 -17.20 -4.02 -20.91
CA ASP A 209 -18.60 -4.23 -21.15
C ASP A 209 -18.84 -5.01 -22.44
N ASN A 210 -19.98 -5.66 -22.54
CA ASN A 210 -20.36 -6.46 -23.72
C ASN A 210 -20.48 -5.60 -24.99
N ASN A 211 -20.81 -4.30 -24.84
CA ASN A 211 -20.80 -3.34 -25.93
C ASN A 211 -19.43 -2.66 -26.03
N PRO A 212 -18.68 -2.83 -27.16
CA PRO A 212 -17.38 -2.18 -27.35
C PRO A 212 -17.43 -0.65 -27.29
N ASN A 213 -18.59 -0.04 -27.61
CA ASN A 213 -18.79 1.41 -27.56
C ASN A 213 -19.39 1.87 -26.22
N SER A 214 -19.20 1.10 -25.15
CA SER A 214 -19.63 1.48 -23.81
C SER A 214 -19.05 2.82 -23.39
N PRO A 215 -19.87 3.76 -22.88
CA PRO A 215 -19.38 5.04 -22.39
C PRO A 215 -18.52 4.91 -21.12
N TRP A 216 -18.53 3.77 -20.42
CA TRP A 216 -17.74 3.52 -19.23
C TRP A 216 -16.41 2.84 -19.52
N THR A 217 -16.40 1.82 -20.40
CA THR A 217 -15.20 1.00 -20.63
C THR A 217 -14.64 1.10 -22.05
N GLY A 218 -15.43 1.62 -23.03
CA GLY A 218 -15.05 1.58 -24.43
C GLY A 218 -13.80 2.37 -24.79
N ASN A 219 -13.46 3.43 -24.05
CA ASN A 219 -12.25 4.25 -24.29
C ASN A 219 -11.08 3.91 -23.33
N ILE A 220 -11.19 2.85 -22.51
CA ILE A 220 -10.14 2.43 -21.61
C ILE A 220 -9.28 1.38 -22.29
N ASP A 221 -8.00 1.65 -22.50
CA ASP A 221 -7.01 0.71 -23.00
C ASP A 221 -6.56 -0.26 -21.90
N ALA A 222 -6.16 0.28 -20.74
CA ALA A 222 -5.79 -0.53 -19.59
C ALA A 222 -6.17 0.15 -18.27
N LEU A 223 -6.57 -0.68 -17.29
CA LEU A 223 -6.87 -0.29 -15.93
C LEU A 223 -5.93 -1.05 -14.99
N LYS A 224 -5.07 -0.34 -14.27
CA LYS A 224 -4.08 -0.95 -13.36
C LYS A 224 -4.22 -0.39 -11.97
N THR A 225 -4.18 -1.23 -10.95
CA THR A 225 -4.17 -0.79 -9.56
C THR A 225 -2.85 -0.08 -9.21
N ARG A 226 -2.98 1.01 -8.48
CA ARG A 226 -1.90 1.63 -7.70
C ARG A 226 -2.35 1.71 -6.27
N ALA A 227 -1.44 1.48 -5.33
CA ALA A 227 -1.78 1.64 -3.92
C ALA A 227 -0.58 2.10 -3.10
N VAL A 228 -0.89 2.75 -1.98
CA VAL A 228 0.07 3.05 -0.93
C VAL A 228 -0.40 2.37 0.34
N PHE A 229 0.51 1.61 0.97
CA PHE A 229 0.28 0.94 2.24
C PHE A 229 1.16 1.55 3.33
N ILE A 230 0.58 1.75 4.50
CA ILE A 230 1.30 2.11 5.73
C ILE A 230 1.08 0.96 6.70
N ASN A 231 2.10 0.16 6.92
CA ASN A 231 2.02 -1.04 7.74
C ASN A 231 2.81 -0.86 9.04
N PHE A 232 2.24 -1.35 10.11
CA PHE A 232 2.83 -1.44 11.44
C PHE A 232 2.97 -2.92 11.78
N THR A 233 4.20 -3.41 11.69
CA THR A 233 4.50 -4.83 11.92
C THR A 233 5.04 -5.04 13.32
N PHE A 234 4.59 -6.11 13.95
CA PHE A 234 4.96 -6.54 15.31
C PHE A 234 5.53 -7.96 15.23
N HIS A 235 6.71 -8.14 15.77
CA HIS A 235 7.40 -9.42 15.85
C HIS A 235 7.74 -9.78 17.28
#